data_49472da60f30dd7ef377fa31c2093411
#
_entry.id   49472da60f30dd7ef377fa31c2093411
#
_cell.length_a   1.000
_cell.length_b   1.000
_cell.length_c   1.000
_cell.angle_alpha   90.00
_cell.angle_beta   90.00
_cell.angle_gamma   90.00
#
_symmetry.space_group_name_H-M   'P 1'
#
loop_
_entity.id
_entity.type
_entity.pdbx_description
1 polymer ?
#
loop_
_entity_poly.entity_id
_entity_poly.type
_entity_poly.pdbx_seq_one_letter_code
_entity_poly.pdbx_strand_id
1 'polypeptide(L)'
;TQVEDTTSLAVIRIPENIDFDFNASINNLNYGSINAREMKGHIIIRNGVLNLKETEMNILGGIIAMDADYDTRDSLKPLIKAGMSIQNLGVKDAYNTFNTIQKLAPAAAGVDGKVNVEMNYESLLGGNMMPVVHTITGGGSIRSDEITLVTSAAYDKMKELLKLGDNFTNVFKDINVSFNLKDGRVYVKPFDTKVGDIKMNISGDQGIDQTMNYVIRTEIPRSALGGSVNSLIDNLSSQASAFGLSIKPADIMKINL
;
A
#
# COMPACT_ATOMS: atom_id res chain seq x y z
N THR A 1 12.98 9.36 -31.25
CA THR A 1 13.90 10.01 -30.32
C THR A 1 13.05 10.76 -29.30
N GLN A 2 12.78 10.11 -28.16
CA GLN A 2 12.25 10.80 -26.99
C GLN A 2 13.38 11.70 -26.49
N VAL A 3 13.17 13.00 -26.49
CA VAL A 3 14.01 13.95 -25.80
C VAL A 3 13.71 13.73 -24.31
N GLU A 4 14.61 13.08 -23.59
CA GLU A 4 14.59 13.11 -22.13
C GLU A 4 14.75 14.58 -21.72
N ASP A 5 13.71 15.12 -21.10
CA ASP A 5 13.76 16.43 -20.47
C ASP A 5 14.70 16.33 -19.26
N THR A 6 15.98 16.64 -19.50
CA THR A 6 17.04 16.63 -18.48
C THR A 6 17.07 17.94 -17.67
N THR A 7 15.97 18.68 -17.58
CA THR A 7 15.87 19.75 -16.60
C THR A 7 15.92 19.11 -15.21
N SER A 8 17.11 19.12 -14.59
CA SER A 8 17.26 18.73 -13.20
C SER A 8 16.33 19.64 -12.38
N LEU A 9 15.28 19.05 -11.79
CA LEU A 9 14.40 19.76 -10.87
C LEU A 9 15.29 20.26 -9.73
N ALA A 10 15.60 21.57 -9.75
CA ALA A 10 16.25 22.22 -8.62
C ALA A 10 15.21 22.46 -7.52
N VAL A 11 15.65 22.50 -6.27
CA VAL A 11 14.79 22.88 -5.14
C VAL A 11 14.11 24.21 -5.46
N ILE A 12 12.79 24.20 -5.50
CA ILE A 12 11.98 25.42 -5.70
C ILE A 12 11.95 26.18 -4.37
N ARG A 13 12.76 27.21 -4.25
CA ARG A 13 12.80 28.02 -3.04
C ARG A 13 11.57 28.92 -2.93
N ILE A 14 10.88 28.85 -1.80
CA ILE A 14 9.77 29.75 -1.47
C ILE A 14 10.36 31.07 -0.95
N PRO A 15 10.05 32.21 -1.57
CA PRO A 15 10.56 33.50 -1.13
C PRO A 15 10.07 33.89 0.27
N GLU A 16 10.94 34.43 1.09
CA GLU A 16 10.60 34.83 2.48
C GLU A 16 9.84 36.18 2.52
N ASN A 17 10.00 37.03 1.50
CA ASN A 17 9.40 38.36 1.42
C ASN A 17 8.04 38.41 0.71
N ILE A 18 7.45 37.25 0.46
CA ILE A 18 6.10 37.11 -0.13
C ILE A 18 5.11 36.71 0.96
N ASP A 19 3.95 37.34 0.96
CA ASP A 19 2.80 36.98 1.75
C ASP A 19 1.61 36.82 0.81
N PHE A 20 1.25 35.58 0.51
CA PHE A 20 0.14 35.20 -0.34
C PHE A 20 -0.82 34.33 0.44
N ASP A 21 -2.11 34.62 0.30
CA ASP A 21 -3.19 33.87 0.91
C ASP A 21 -4.37 33.87 -0.06
N PHE A 22 -4.65 32.70 -0.68
CA PHE A 22 -5.70 32.64 -1.70
C PHE A 22 -6.38 31.27 -1.75
N ASN A 23 -7.67 31.27 -2.12
CA ASN A 23 -8.42 30.08 -2.43
C ASN A 23 -8.31 29.74 -3.91
N ALA A 24 -7.95 28.51 -4.22
CA ALA A 24 -7.87 27.98 -5.57
C ALA A 24 -9.10 27.09 -5.86
N SER A 25 -9.65 27.22 -7.07
CA SER A 25 -10.66 26.30 -7.59
C SER A 25 -10.34 26.04 -9.06
N ILE A 26 -10.07 24.77 -9.39
CA ILE A 26 -9.65 24.34 -10.73
C ILE A 26 -10.59 23.22 -11.16
N ASN A 27 -11.39 23.44 -12.20
CA ASN A 27 -12.35 22.45 -12.68
C ASN A 27 -11.65 21.22 -13.29
N ASN A 28 -10.59 21.44 -14.06
CA ASN A 28 -9.82 20.36 -14.70
C ASN A 28 -8.34 20.69 -14.68
N LEU A 29 -7.53 19.82 -14.13
CA LEU A 29 -6.07 19.87 -14.14
C LEU A 29 -5.52 18.66 -14.88
N ASN A 30 -4.82 18.89 -15.98
CA ASN A 30 -4.15 17.85 -16.75
C ASN A 30 -2.65 18.03 -16.63
N TYR A 31 -1.96 17.04 -16.09
CA TYR A 31 -0.49 17.04 -15.97
C TYR A 31 0.07 15.64 -16.29
N GLY A 32 0.67 15.50 -17.46
CA GLY A 32 1.10 14.19 -17.96
C GLY A 32 -0.06 13.21 -18.07
N SER A 33 0.03 12.08 -17.40
CA SER A 33 -1.03 11.07 -17.29
C SER A 33 -2.06 11.37 -16.19
N ILE A 34 -1.84 12.42 -15.40
CA ILE A 34 -2.71 12.79 -14.28
C ILE A 34 -3.83 13.70 -14.77
N ASN A 35 -5.06 13.28 -14.56
CA ASN A 35 -6.27 14.07 -14.79
C ASN A 35 -7.00 14.24 -13.46
N ALA A 36 -6.86 15.42 -12.84
CA ALA A 36 -7.60 15.78 -11.64
C ALA A 36 -8.76 16.72 -11.99
N ARG A 37 -9.87 16.56 -11.31
CA ARG A 37 -11.08 17.38 -11.49
C ARG A 37 -11.55 17.96 -10.16
N GLU A 38 -12.26 19.10 -10.26
CA GLU A 38 -12.89 19.74 -9.12
C GLU A 38 -11.91 20.01 -7.97
N MET A 39 -10.67 20.35 -8.33
CA MET A 39 -9.65 20.66 -7.34
C MET A 39 -10.01 21.96 -6.62
N LYS A 40 -10.02 21.90 -5.30
CA LYS A 40 -10.18 23.05 -4.39
C LYS A 40 -9.06 23.03 -3.38
N GLY A 41 -8.71 24.19 -2.86
CA GLY A 41 -7.71 24.27 -1.81
C GLY A 41 -7.41 25.70 -1.42
N HIS A 42 -6.85 25.86 -0.25
CA HIS A 42 -6.38 27.11 0.29
C HIS A 42 -4.84 27.09 0.29
N ILE A 43 -4.23 28.05 -0.39
CA ILE A 43 -2.79 28.14 -0.57
C ILE A 43 -2.29 29.37 0.19
N ILE A 44 -1.35 29.13 1.12
CA ILE A 44 -0.69 30.18 1.89
C ILE A 44 0.80 30.10 1.60
N ILE A 45 1.38 31.22 1.15
CA ILE A 45 2.82 31.36 0.97
C ILE A 45 3.27 32.48 1.90
N ARG A 46 4.09 32.14 2.91
CA ARG A 46 4.56 33.10 3.90
C ARG A 46 5.87 32.64 4.52
N ASN A 47 6.82 33.59 4.67
CA ASN A 47 8.08 33.35 5.38
C ASN A 47 8.85 32.10 4.91
N GLY A 48 8.97 31.88 3.61
CA GLY A 48 9.71 30.74 3.06
C GLY A 48 9.00 29.39 3.13
N VAL A 49 7.69 29.38 3.49
CA VAL A 49 6.86 28.18 3.60
C VAL A 49 5.67 28.29 2.67
N LEU A 50 5.34 27.20 1.98
CA LEU A 50 4.09 27.01 1.26
C LEU A 50 3.23 26.02 2.04
N ASN A 51 2.02 26.45 2.40
CA ASN A 51 1.02 25.60 3.02
C ASN A 51 -0.12 25.36 2.03
N LEU A 52 -0.47 24.10 1.84
CA LEU A 52 -1.72 23.66 1.21
C LEU A 52 -2.66 23.23 2.32
N LYS A 53 -3.86 23.79 2.34
CA LYS A 53 -4.88 23.48 3.35
C LYS A 53 -6.18 23.14 2.67
N GLU A 54 -6.91 22.20 3.26
CA GLU A 54 -8.25 21.80 2.79
C GLU A 54 -8.26 21.52 1.26
N THR A 55 -7.14 20.95 0.77
CA THR A 55 -7.01 20.61 -0.65
C THR A 55 -7.77 19.33 -0.93
N GLU A 56 -8.72 19.38 -1.83
CA GLU A 56 -9.52 18.23 -2.27
C GLU A 56 -9.56 18.16 -3.79
N MET A 57 -9.50 16.95 -4.34
CA MET A 57 -9.62 16.72 -5.79
C MET A 57 -10.17 15.33 -6.10
N ASN A 58 -10.83 15.23 -7.24
CA ASN A 58 -11.24 13.95 -7.83
C ASN A 58 -10.17 13.45 -8.79
N ILE A 59 -9.65 12.26 -8.57
CA ILE A 59 -8.59 11.64 -9.38
C ILE A 59 -8.74 10.12 -9.42
N LEU A 60 -8.53 9.49 -10.58
CA LEU A 60 -8.56 8.03 -10.78
C LEU A 60 -9.83 7.36 -10.18
N GLY A 61 -10.96 8.04 -10.28
CA GLY A 61 -12.25 7.56 -9.76
C GLY A 61 -12.41 7.61 -8.24
N GLY A 62 -11.43 8.15 -7.52
CA GLY A 62 -11.46 8.39 -6.08
C GLY A 62 -11.41 9.88 -5.74
N ILE A 63 -11.45 10.18 -4.44
CA ILE A 63 -11.30 11.53 -3.88
C ILE A 63 -10.02 11.55 -3.05
N ILE A 64 -9.19 12.56 -3.26
CA ILE A 64 -8.03 12.84 -2.41
C ILE A 64 -8.26 14.15 -1.68
N ALA A 65 -8.24 14.11 -0.35
CA ALA A 65 -8.14 15.29 0.49
C ALA A 65 -6.74 15.35 1.12
N MET A 66 -6.11 16.53 1.16
CA MET A 66 -4.72 16.67 1.57
C MET A 66 -4.46 18.03 2.22
N ASP A 67 -3.69 18.01 3.30
CA ASP A 67 -2.94 19.16 3.81
C ASP A 67 -1.46 18.90 3.64
N ALA A 68 -0.68 19.94 3.26
CA ALA A 68 0.76 19.82 3.13
C ALA A 68 1.48 21.12 3.47
N ASP A 69 2.66 20.98 4.05
CA ASP A 69 3.58 22.07 4.32
C ASP A 69 4.90 21.81 3.60
N TYR A 70 5.36 22.75 2.77
CA TYR A 70 6.65 22.73 2.13
C TYR A 70 7.51 23.89 2.65
N ASP A 71 8.50 23.56 3.46
CA ASP A 71 9.35 24.51 4.16
C ASP A 71 10.73 24.57 3.51
N THR A 72 11.09 25.74 2.99
CA THR A 72 12.36 26.00 2.32
C THR A 72 13.24 27.03 3.03
N ARG A 73 12.96 27.35 4.29
CA ARG A 73 13.78 28.28 5.10
C ARG A 73 15.22 27.80 5.20
N ASP A 74 15.43 26.50 5.34
CA ASP A 74 16.73 25.88 5.08
C ASP A 74 16.72 25.29 3.65
N SER A 75 17.24 26.06 2.68
CA SER A 75 17.25 25.63 1.28
C SER A 75 18.14 24.42 0.98
N LEU A 76 19.02 24.04 1.90
CA LEU A 76 19.84 22.82 1.82
C LEU A 76 19.10 21.58 2.33
N LYS A 77 18.06 21.80 3.14
CA LYS A 77 17.26 20.74 3.77
C LYS A 77 15.77 21.09 3.70
N PRO A 78 15.22 21.27 2.50
CA PRO A 78 13.80 21.56 2.37
C PRO A 78 12.98 20.39 2.95
N LEU A 79 11.96 20.72 3.72
CA LEU A 79 11.15 19.78 4.45
C LEU A 79 9.75 19.74 3.86
N ILE A 80 9.20 18.54 3.66
CA ILE A 80 7.79 18.35 3.34
C ILE A 80 7.12 17.59 4.48
N LYS A 81 5.92 18.06 4.87
CA LYS A 81 4.98 17.34 5.73
C LYS A 81 3.66 17.26 5.00
N ALA A 82 3.03 16.10 4.99
CA ALA A 82 1.71 15.95 4.38
C ALA A 82 0.84 14.99 5.18
N GLY A 83 -0.42 15.34 5.31
CA GLY A 83 -1.49 14.46 5.74
C GLY A 83 -2.46 14.29 4.60
N MET A 84 -2.90 13.06 4.30
CA MET A 84 -3.84 12.80 3.23
C MET A 84 -4.87 11.74 3.59
N SER A 85 -6.07 11.97 3.09
CA SER A 85 -7.19 11.04 3.09
C SER A 85 -7.55 10.73 1.64
N ILE A 86 -7.57 9.47 1.30
CA ILE A 86 -7.88 8.99 -0.05
C ILE A 86 -9.07 8.05 0.05
N GLN A 87 -10.09 8.26 -0.77
CA GLN A 87 -11.30 7.45 -0.77
C GLN A 87 -11.53 6.83 -2.14
N ASN A 88 -11.86 5.53 -2.16
CA ASN A 88 -12.22 4.76 -3.36
C ASN A 88 -11.19 4.77 -4.49
N LEU A 89 -9.89 4.89 -4.18
CA LEU A 89 -8.83 4.90 -5.20
C LEU A 89 -8.66 3.51 -5.81
N GLY A 90 -8.71 3.43 -7.15
CA GLY A 90 -8.38 2.20 -7.87
C GLY A 90 -6.89 1.88 -7.74
N VAL A 91 -6.54 0.72 -7.17
CA VAL A 91 -5.13 0.33 -6.92
C VAL A 91 -4.35 0.21 -8.22
N LYS A 92 -4.93 -0.45 -9.22
CA LYS A 92 -4.33 -0.64 -10.54
C LYS A 92 -4.07 0.68 -11.25
N ASP A 93 -5.04 1.59 -11.23
CA ASP A 93 -4.90 2.90 -11.87
C ASP A 93 -3.87 3.76 -11.15
N ALA A 94 -3.86 3.72 -9.82
CA ALA A 94 -2.86 4.42 -9.01
C ALA A 94 -1.45 3.91 -9.27
N TYR A 95 -1.26 2.59 -9.35
CA TYR A 95 0.03 1.98 -9.68
C TYR A 95 0.52 2.42 -11.07
N ASN A 96 -0.34 2.40 -12.07
CA ASN A 96 0.02 2.76 -13.44
C ASN A 96 0.30 4.26 -13.62
N THR A 97 -0.29 5.10 -12.76
CA THR A 97 -0.19 6.56 -12.88
C THR A 97 0.97 7.13 -12.06
N PHE A 98 1.24 6.58 -10.86
CA PHE A 98 2.20 7.15 -9.94
C PHE A 98 3.47 6.31 -9.78
N ASN A 99 4.59 6.79 -10.32
CA ASN A 99 5.91 6.15 -10.15
C ASN A 99 6.31 5.96 -8.68
N THR A 100 5.83 6.82 -7.80
CA THR A 100 6.07 6.71 -6.35
C THR A 100 5.44 5.44 -5.79
N ILE A 101 4.21 5.11 -6.20
CA ILE A 101 3.55 3.87 -5.79
C ILE A 101 4.29 2.64 -6.32
N GLN A 102 4.76 2.69 -7.58
CA GLN A 102 5.57 1.61 -8.16
C GLN A 102 6.83 1.30 -7.35
N LYS A 103 7.46 2.33 -6.79
CA LYS A 103 8.67 2.20 -5.97
C LYS A 103 8.38 1.78 -4.53
N LEU A 104 7.35 2.36 -3.91
CA LEU A 104 7.04 2.14 -2.49
C LEU A 104 6.20 0.90 -2.23
N ALA A 105 5.37 0.50 -3.20
CA ALA A 105 4.45 -0.63 -3.08
C ALA A 105 4.45 -1.48 -4.37
N PRO A 106 5.58 -2.09 -4.77
CA PRO A 106 5.66 -2.87 -6.00
C PRO A 106 4.67 -4.04 -6.05
N ALA A 107 4.26 -4.57 -4.89
CA ALA A 107 3.23 -5.61 -4.81
C ALA A 107 1.87 -5.16 -5.33
N ALA A 108 1.58 -3.86 -5.37
CA ALA A 108 0.33 -3.31 -5.90
C ALA A 108 0.17 -3.54 -7.42
N ALA A 109 1.26 -3.86 -8.16
CA ALA A 109 1.22 -4.19 -9.58
C ALA A 109 0.23 -5.32 -9.91
N GLY A 110 0.12 -6.29 -9.01
CA GLY A 110 -0.74 -7.47 -9.18
C GLY A 110 -2.08 -7.36 -8.46
N VAL A 111 -2.47 -6.18 -8.00
CA VAL A 111 -3.70 -5.98 -7.21
C VAL A 111 -4.73 -5.20 -8.01
N ASP A 112 -5.94 -5.71 -8.06
CA ASP A 112 -7.13 -4.99 -8.53
C ASP A 112 -8.10 -4.79 -7.37
N GLY A 113 -8.80 -3.66 -7.36
CA GLY A 113 -9.73 -3.28 -6.32
C GLY A 113 -9.63 -1.81 -5.96
N LYS A 114 -10.42 -1.40 -4.97
CA LYS A 114 -10.44 -0.03 -4.46
C LYS A 114 -9.99 0.01 -3.01
N VAL A 115 -9.23 1.05 -2.68
CA VAL A 115 -8.73 1.27 -1.32
C VAL A 115 -9.09 2.66 -0.81
N ASN A 116 -9.25 2.73 0.51
CA ASN A 116 -9.25 3.98 1.25
C ASN A 116 -7.95 4.05 2.05
N VAL A 117 -7.28 5.20 2.01
CA VAL A 117 -5.98 5.40 2.66
C VAL A 117 -6.03 6.65 3.52
N GLU A 118 -5.59 6.52 4.76
CA GLU A 118 -5.30 7.64 5.65
C GLU A 118 -3.82 7.59 5.95
N MET A 119 -3.09 8.65 5.68
CA MET A 119 -1.66 8.67 5.98
C MET A 119 -1.12 10.07 6.28
N ASN A 120 -0.07 10.09 7.04
CA ASN A 120 0.79 11.26 7.20
C ASN A 120 2.24 10.86 6.94
N TYR A 121 2.99 11.79 6.43
CA TYR A 121 4.43 11.61 6.27
C TYR A 121 5.18 12.93 6.37
N GLU A 122 6.45 12.81 6.73
CA GLU A 122 7.43 13.90 6.75
C GLU A 122 8.71 13.39 6.11
N SER A 123 9.37 14.22 5.30
CA SER A 123 10.65 13.90 4.66
C SER A 123 11.42 15.16 4.30
N LEU A 124 12.75 15.10 4.32
CA LEU A 124 13.57 16.05 3.58
C LEU A 124 13.44 15.79 2.09
N LEU A 125 13.59 16.84 1.27
CA LEU A 125 13.65 16.71 -0.18
C LEU A 125 15.10 16.89 -0.66
N GLY A 126 15.48 16.07 -1.62
CA GLY A 126 16.74 16.19 -2.34
C GLY A 126 16.69 17.29 -3.39
N GLY A 127 17.84 17.59 -4.02
CA GLY A 127 17.96 18.59 -5.06
C GLY A 127 17.07 18.37 -6.29
N ASN A 128 16.56 17.17 -6.47
CA ASN A 128 15.62 16.79 -7.52
C ASN A 128 14.15 16.81 -7.07
N MET A 129 13.84 17.42 -5.93
CA MET A 129 12.50 17.47 -5.31
C MET A 129 11.93 16.11 -4.90
N MET A 130 12.76 15.06 -4.92
CA MET A 130 12.32 13.74 -4.45
C MET A 130 12.57 13.56 -2.95
N PRO A 131 11.72 12.86 -2.22
CA PRO A 131 11.95 12.53 -0.82
C PRO A 131 13.28 11.81 -0.61
N VAL A 132 14.02 12.24 0.39
CA VAL A 132 15.27 11.59 0.80
C VAL A 132 14.90 10.38 1.66
N VAL A 133 15.04 9.20 1.09
CA VAL A 133 14.47 7.93 1.59
C VAL A 133 14.69 7.68 3.08
N HIS A 134 15.92 7.86 3.58
CA HIS A 134 16.25 7.60 4.99
C HIS A 134 15.70 8.65 5.97
N THR A 135 15.10 9.73 5.47
CA THR A 135 14.45 10.76 6.30
C THR A 135 12.94 10.62 6.34
N ILE A 136 12.38 9.69 5.55
CA ILE A 136 10.94 9.46 5.51
C ILE A 136 10.48 8.90 6.85
N THR A 137 9.56 9.59 7.50
CA THR A 137 8.85 9.13 8.70
C THR A 137 7.37 9.39 8.57
N GLY A 138 6.56 8.59 9.26
CA GLY A 138 5.11 8.74 9.24
C GLY A 138 4.38 7.42 9.47
N GLY A 139 3.17 7.34 8.92
CA GLY A 139 2.37 6.14 9.00
C GLY A 139 0.94 6.36 8.55
N GLY A 140 0.13 5.31 8.62
CA GLY A 140 -1.24 5.40 8.17
C GLY A 140 -1.98 4.09 8.23
N SER A 141 -3.11 4.05 7.53
CA SER A 141 -3.91 2.85 7.35
C SER A 141 -4.42 2.75 5.92
N ILE A 142 -4.61 1.51 5.47
CA ILE A 142 -5.24 1.16 4.20
C ILE A 142 -6.42 0.27 4.52
N ARG A 143 -7.59 0.57 3.95
CA ARG A 143 -8.81 -0.22 4.09
C ARG A 143 -9.38 -0.56 2.74
N SER A 144 -9.85 -1.77 2.61
CA SER A 144 -10.63 -2.23 1.46
C SER A 144 -11.59 -3.33 1.91
N ASP A 145 -12.80 -3.31 1.37
CA ASP A 145 -13.74 -4.40 1.60
C ASP A 145 -13.28 -5.65 0.84
N GLU A 146 -12.69 -5.44 -0.34
CA GLU A 146 -12.27 -6.52 -1.22
C GLU A 146 -11.15 -6.07 -2.15
N ILE A 147 -10.12 -6.92 -2.32
CA ILE A 147 -9.09 -6.82 -3.36
C ILE A 147 -8.92 -8.15 -4.06
N THR A 148 -8.57 -8.13 -5.33
CA THR A 148 -8.26 -9.31 -6.13
C THR A 148 -6.77 -9.32 -6.47
N LEU A 149 -6.08 -10.42 -6.17
CA LEU A 149 -4.72 -10.65 -6.66
C LEU A 149 -4.78 -11.21 -8.08
N VAL A 150 -4.52 -10.37 -9.07
CA VAL A 150 -4.53 -10.74 -10.49
C VAL A 150 -3.25 -11.48 -10.87
N THR A 151 -2.11 -10.99 -10.37
CA THR A 151 -0.80 -11.62 -10.55
C THR A 151 -0.01 -11.49 -9.25
N SER A 152 0.39 -12.61 -8.67
CA SER A 152 1.22 -12.62 -7.46
C SER A 152 1.98 -13.91 -7.34
N ALA A 153 3.29 -13.88 -7.59
CA ALA A 153 4.16 -15.03 -7.43
C ALA A 153 4.12 -15.60 -5.99
N ALA A 154 3.98 -14.73 -4.99
CA ALA A 154 3.85 -15.14 -3.60
C ALA A 154 2.53 -15.90 -3.35
N TYR A 155 1.42 -15.43 -3.92
CA TYR A 155 0.12 -16.10 -3.83
C TYR A 155 0.14 -17.45 -4.57
N ASP A 156 0.70 -17.51 -5.77
CA ASP A 156 0.82 -18.73 -6.55
C ASP A 156 1.67 -19.77 -5.81
N LYS A 157 2.77 -19.35 -5.21
CA LYS A 157 3.63 -20.21 -4.40
C LYS A 157 2.90 -20.71 -3.13
N MET A 158 2.12 -19.87 -2.49
CA MET A 158 1.28 -20.25 -1.37
C MET A 158 0.24 -21.32 -1.79
N LYS A 159 -0.46 -21.14 -2.91
CA LYS A 159 -1.40 -22.14 -3.46
C LYS A 159 -0.71 -23.48 -3.69
N GLU A 160 0.48 -23.48 -4.29
CA GLU A 160 1.28 -24.66 -4.53
C GLU A 160 1.65 -25.37 -3.24
N LEU A 161 2.18 -24.66 -2.25
CA LEU A 161 2.62 -25.20 -0.97
C LEU A 161 1.45 -25.80 -0.16
N LEU A 162 0.31 -25.11 -0.19
CA LEU A 162 -0.89 -25.54 0.55
C LEU A 162 -1.76 -26.54 -0.24
N LYS A 163 -1.34 -26.90 -1.48
CA LYS A 163 -2.11 -27.80 -2.38
C LYS A 163 -3.56 -27.37 -2.53
N LEU A 164 -3.80 -26.05 -2.64
CA LEU A 164 -5.13 -25.52 -2.89
C LEU A 164 -5.55 -25.83 -4.31
N GLY A 165 -6.83 -26.07 -4.54
CA GLY A 165 -7.36 -26.38 -5.88
C GLY A 165 -7.19 -25.19 -6.84
N ASP A 166 -7.20 -25.49 -8.16
CA ASP A 166 -7.03 -24.48 -9.22
C ASP A 166 -8.08 -23.38 -9.17
N ASN A 167 -9.29 -23.72 -8.71
CA ASN A 167 -10.42 -22.79 -8.58
C ASN A 167 -10.44 -22.05 -7.24
N PHE A 168 -9.35 -22.12 -6.45
CA PHE A 168 -9.31 -21.40 -5.19
C PHE A 168 -9.31 -19.89 -5.47
N THR A 169 -10.16 -19.17 -4.75
CA THR A 169 -10.36 -17.72 -4.96
C THR A 169 -9.08 -16.92 -4.69
N ASN A 170 -8.84 -15.90 -5.51
CA ASN A 170 -7.77 -14.92 -5.33
C ASN A 170 -8.31 -13.59 -4.75
N VAL A 171 -9.52 -13.61 -4.20
CA VAL A 171 -10.20 -12.46 -3.61
C VAL A 171 -9.97 -12.43 -2.11
N PHE A 172 -9.36 -11.35 -1.63
CA PHE A 172 -9.11 -11.06 -0.23
C PHE A 172 -10.14 -10.06 0.28
N LYS A 173 -10.66 -10.30 1.48
CA LYS A 173 -11.71 -9.49 2.10
C LYS A 173 -11.28 -8.93 3.45
N ASP A 174 -12.02 -7.91 3.88
CA ASP A 174 -11.85 -7.29 5.20
C ASP A 174 -10.43 -6.75 5.43
N ILE A 175 -9.85 -6.09 4.42
CA ILE A 175 -8.50 -5.53 4.49
C ILE A 175 -8.50 -4.29 5.37
N ASN A 176 -7.76 -4.33 6.45
CA ASN A 176 -7.54 -3.21 7.36
C ASN A 176 -6.09 -3.22 7.85
N VAL A 177 -5.24 -2.56 7.11
CA VAL A 177 -3.79 -2.54 7.32
C VAL A 177 -3.39 -1.23 7.97
N SER A 178 -2.67 -1.29 9.09
CA SER A 178 -1.97 -0.13 9.66
C SER A 178 -0.48 -0.29 9.44
N PHE A 179 0.19 0.80 9.12
CA PHE A 179 1.62 0.80 8.85
C PHE A 179 2.33 2.01 9.44
N ASN A 180 3.64 1.88 9.64
CA ASN A 180 4.55 2.97 9.94
C ASN A 180 5.59 3.08 8.83
N LEU A 181 6.03 4.32 8.56
CA LEU A 181 7.14 4.65 7.67
C LEU A 181 8.32 5.07 8.53
N LYS A 182 9.46 4.45 8.33
CA LYS A 182 10.69 4.80 9.01
C LYS A 182 11.90 4.35 8.20
N ASP A 183 12.90 5.22 8.06
CA ASP A 183 14.18 4.92 7.40
C ASP A 183 14.02 4.27 6.00
N GLY A 184 13.02 4.74 5.22
CA GLY A 184 12.72 4.20 3.90
C GLY A 184 12.08 2.81 3.90
N ARG A 185 11.54 2.35 5.02
CA ARG A 185 10.80 1.09 5.13
C ARG A 185 9.36 1.31 5.56
N VAL A 186 8.48 0.49 5.05
CA VAL A 186 7.08 0.37 5.45
C VAL A 186 6.97 -0.81 6.42
N TYR A 187 6.61 -0.55 7.66
CA TYR A 187 6.37 -1.58 8.68
C TYR A 187 4.88 -1.81 8.81
N VAL A 188 4.43 -2.98 8.37
CA VAL A 188 3.03 -3.41 8.39
C VAL A 188 2.74 -4.06 9.74
N LYS A 189 1.81 -3.48 10.51
CA LYS A 189 1.35 -4.08 11.76
C LYS A 189 0.54 -5.33 11.48
N PRO A 190 0.53 -6.31 12.42
CA PRO A 190 -0.31 -7.50 12.27
C PRO A 190 -1.76 -7.15 11.96
N PHE A 191 -2.30 -7.70 10.90
CA PHE A 191 -3.70 -7.55 10.52
C PHE A 191 -4.29 -8.88 10.07
N ASP A 192 -5.60 -9.02 10.24
CA ASP A 192 -6.33 -10.20 9.82
C ASP A 192 -7.01 -9.96 8.47
N THR A 193 -7.02 -10.98 7.63
CA THR A 193 -7.75 -10.99 6.35
C THR A 193 -8.25 -12.39 6.04
N LYS A 194 -9.07 -12.52 5.02
CA LYS A 194 -9.62 -13.79 4.54
C LYS A 194 -9.46 -13.93 3.04
N VAL A 195 -9.17 -15.15 2.60
CA VAL A 195 -9.25 -15.58 1.22
C VAL A 195 -10.04 -16.86 1.14
N GLY A 196 -11.26 -16.81 0.62
CA GLY A 196 -12.25 -17.87 0.78
C GLY A 196 -12.49 -18.14 2.27
N ASP A 197 -12.39 -19.41 2.67
CA ASP A 197 -12.56 -19.85 4.06
C ASP A 197 -11.26 -19.84 4.88
N ILE A 198 -10.14 -19.48 4.26
CA ILE A 198 -8.83 -19.39 4.92
C ILE A 198 -8.69 -18.04 5.61
N LYS A 199 -8.44 -18.07 6.92
CA LYS A 199 -8.07 -16.89 7.69
C LYS A 199 -6.57 -16.71 7.70
N MET A 200 -6.12 -15.48 7.57
CA MET A 200 -4.70 -15.11 7.54
C MET A 200 -4.45 -13.97 8.50
N ASN A 201 -3.36 -14.06 9.25
CA ASN A 201 -2.78 -12.93 9.97
C ASN A 201 -1.44 -12.60 9.33
N ILE A 202 -1.29 -11.38 8.83
CA ILE A 202 -0.14 -10.93 8.04
C ILE A 202 0.53 -9.78 8.74
N SER A 203 1.87 -9.82 8.85
CA SER A 203 2.69 -8.72 9.35
C SER A 203 4.05 -8.74 8.69
N GLY A 204 4.77 -7.64 8.72
CA GLY A 204 6.12 -7.60 8.17
C GLY A 204 6.61 -6.22 7.81
N ASP A 205 7.62 -6.17 6.99
CA ASP A 205 8.17 -4.92 6.50
C ASP A 205 8.67 -5.03 5.06
N GLN A 206 8.69 -3.89 4.37
CA GLN A 206 9.18 -3.77 3.00
C GLN A 206 9.98 -2.48 2.83
N GLY A 207 11.19 -2.59 2.30
CA GLY A 207 12.04 -1.46 1.94
C GLY A 207 11.78 -0.93 0.54
N ILE A 208 12.14 0.33 0.30
CA ILE A 208 12.17 0.93 -1.05
C ILE A 208 13.18 0.20 -1.94
N ASP A 209 14.19 -0.41 -1.36
CA ASP A 209 15.18 -1.30 -2.01
C ASP A 209 14.60 -2.65 -2.45
N GLN A 210 13.27 -2.84 -2.32
CA GLN A 210 12.52 -4.05 -2.63
C GLN A 210 12.83 -5.25 -1.71
N THR A 211 13.63 -5.06 -0.67
CA THR A 211 13.77 -6.09 0.37
C THR A 211 12.47 -6.20 1.15
N MET A 212 12.05 -7.43 1.43
CA MET A 212 10.81 -7.69 2.17
C MET A 212 11.01 -8.81 3.19
N ASN A 213 10.30 -8.69 4.29
CA ASN A 213 10.25 -9.70 5.34
C ASN A 213 8.82 -9.76 5.87
N TYR A 214 8.05 -10.77 5.46
CA TYR A 214 6.68 -10.95 5.88
C TYR A 214 6.48 -12.27 6.61
N VAL A 215 5.64 -12.25 7.62
CA VAL A 215 5.17 -13.43 8.33
C VAL A 215 3.67 -13.57 8.08
N ILE A 216 3.27 -14.72 7.55
CA ILE A 216 1.88 -15.06 7.27
C ILE A 216 1.51 -16.27 8.15
N ARG A 217 0.56 -16.07 9.06
CA ARG A 217 -0.02 -17.15 9.85
C ARG A 217 -1.39 -17.48 9.27
N THR A 218 -1.64 -18.76 8.98
CA THR A 218 -2.88 -19.18 8.32
C THR A 218 -3.63 -20.18 9.17
N GLU A 219 -4.95 -20.09 9.15
CA GLU A 219 -5.88 -21.09 9.64
C GLU A 219 -6.67 -21.65 8.45
N ILE A 220 -6.40 -22.89 8.07
CA ILE A 220 -6.94 -23.54 6.88
C ILE A 220 -7.94 -24.61 7.28
N PRO A 221 -9.24 -24.46 6.98
CA PRO A 221 -10.21 -25.53 7.15
C PRO A 221 -9.85 -26.74 6.28
N ARG A 222 -10.08 -27.95 6.75
CA ARG A 222 -9.85 -29.18 5.95
C ARG A 222 -10.63 -29.16 4.62
N SER A 223 -11.80 -28.55 4.61
CA SER A 223 -12.62 -28.38 3.40
C SER A 223 -11.93 -27.58 2.29
N ALA A 224 -10.98 -26.70 2.64
CA ALA A 224 -10.21 -25.90 1.68
C ALA A 224 -8.98 -26.62 1.13
N LEU A 225 -8.57 -27.75 1.74
CA LEU A 225 -7.43 -28.55 1.29
C LEU A 225 -7.84 -29.46 0.13
N GLY A 226 -6.92 -29.66 -0.82
CA GLY A 226 -7.12 -30.58 -1.94
C GLY A 226 -7.35 -32.02 -1.47
N GLY A 227 -8.08 -32.80 -2.28
CA GLY A 227 -8.44 -34.18 -1.95
C GLY A 227 -7.24 -35.09 -1.63
N SER A 228 -6.11 -34.89 -2.29
CA SER A 228 -4.87 -35.66 -2.02
C SER A 228 -4.33 -35.44 -0.59
N VAL A 229 -4.39 -34.19 -0.08
CA VAL A 229 -3.94 -33.88 1.29
C VAL A 229 -4.90 -34.50 2.31
N ASN A 230 -6.21 -34.38 2.08
CA ASN A 230 -7.21 -35.00 2.93
C ASN A 230 -7.08 -36.54 2.98
N SER A 231 -6.85 -37.18 1.83
CA SER A 231 -6.62 -38.62 1.77
C SER A 231 -5.34 -39.05 2.52
N LEU A 232 -4.26 -38.27 2.46
CA LEU A 232 -3.05 -38.56 3.26
C LEU A 232 -3.34 -38.49 4.77
N ILE A 233 -4.04 -37.44 5.21
CA ILE A 233 -4.42 -37.27 6.63
C ILE A 233 -5.29 -38.44 7.10
N ASP A 234 -6.29 -38.85 6.30
CA ASP A 234 -7.19 -39.92 6.62
C ASP A 234 -6.46 -41.30 6.64
N ASN A 235 -5.55 -41.54 5.70
CA ASN A 235 -4.70 -42.74 5.68
C ASN A 235 -3.77 -42.80 6.89
N LEU A 236 -3.10 -41.73 7.27
CA LEU A 236 -2.26 -41.67 8.46
C LEU A 236 -3.10 -41.94 9.75
N SER A 237 -4.28 -41.35 9.83
CA SER A 237 -5.22 -41.57 10.95
C SER A 237 -5.65 -43.00 11.05
N SER A 238 -5.98 -43.63 9.90
CA SER A 238 -6.39 -45.06 9.83
C SER A 238 -5.23 -45.97 10.20
N GLN A 239 -4.02 -45.71 9.74
CA GLN A 239 -2.82 -46.49 10.10
C GLN A 239 -2.54 -46.39 11.61
N ALA A 240 -2.60 -45.18 12.18
CA ALA A 240 -2.43 -45.00 13.61
C ALA A 240 -3.46 -45.77 14.44
N SER A 241 -4.72 -45.81 13.97
CA SER A 241 -5.78 -46.58 14.61
C SER A 241 -5.53 -48.09 14.60
N ALA A 242 -4.88 -48.59 13.53
CA ALA A 242 -4.51 -50.02 13.47
C ALA A 242 -3.43 -50.38 14.51
N PHE A 243 -2.67 -49.39 15.00
CA PHE A 243 -1.72 -49.57 16.12
C PHE A 243 -2.26 -49.19 17.48
N GLY A 244 -3.60 -49.02 17.59
CA GLY A 244 -4.27 -48.68 18.85
C GLY A 244 -4.14 -47.22 19.27
N LEU A 245 -3.66 -46.36 18.36
CA LEU A 245 -3.52 -44.90 18.57
C LEU A 245 -4.75 -44.19 17.99
N SER A 246 -5.52 -43.51 18.84
CA SER A 246 -6.65 -42.67 18.36
C SER A 246 -6.15 -41.27 18.00
N ILE A 247 -5.89 -41.05 16.73
CA ILE A 247 -5.57 -39.73 16.19
C ILE A 247 -6.82 -39.14 15.53
N LYS A 248 -7.35 -38.07 16.10
CA LYS A 248 -8.41 -37.28 15.44
C LYS A 248 -7.76 -36.19 14.66
N PRO A 249 -7.83 -36.19 13.32
CA PRO A 249 -7.34 -35.07 12.52
C PRO A 249 -8.00 -33.74 12.93
N ALA A 250 -7.24 -32.70 13.05
CA ALA A 250 -7.78 -31.38 13.35
C ALA A 250 -8.62 -30.86 12.16
N ASP A 251 -9.75 -30.25 12.46
CA ASP A 251 -10.63 -29.64 11.44
C ASP A 251 -10.01 -28.37 10.85
N ILE A 252 -9.02 -27.79 11.53
CA ILE A 252 -8.29 -26.58 11.12
C ILE A 252 -6.79 -26.84 11.23
N MET A 253 -6.06 -26.60 10.15
CA MET A 253 -4.61 -26.60 10.13
C MET A 253 -4.07 -25.19 10.36
N LYS A 254 -3.03 -25.07 11.21
CA LYS A 254 -2.31 -23.81 11.45
C LYS A 254 -0.94 -23.91 10.84
N ILE A 255 -0.62 -22.96 9.95
CA ILE A 255 0.64 -22.90 9.22
C ILE A 255 1.25 -21.50 9.38
N ASN A 256 2.56 -21.46 9.60
CA ASN A 256 3.36 -20.23 9.56
C ASN A 256 4.24 -20.27 8.30
N LEU A 257 4.16 -19.25 7.47
CA LEU A 257 4.93 -19.07 6.24
C LEU A 257 5.85 -17.86 6.38
#